data_3817be5cf4d90d2449d1b1b8871c64a7
#
_entry.id   3817be5cf4d90d2449d1b1b8871c64a7
#
_cell.length_a   1.000
_cell.length_b   1.000
_cell.length_c   1.000
_cell.angle_alpha   90.00
_cell.angle_beta   90.00
_cell.angle_gamma   90.00
#
_symmetry.space_group_name_H-M   'P 1'
#
loop_
_entity.id
_entity.type
_entity.pdbx_description
1 polymer ?
#
loop_
_entity_poly.entity_id
_entity_poly.type
_entity_poly.pdbx_seq_one_letter_code
_entity_poly.pdbx_strand_id
1 'polypeptide(L)'
;TNINSDRIVEICYLKVYPNGNEESKTMRINPEMPIPAEASAVHGIYDADIADCPTFKEVARNIANDIEGCDLAGFNSNRFDIPVLAEEFLRAGVDIDMSRRKFVDVQVIFHKMEQRTLSAAYKFYCGKNLEDAHTAEADTRATYEVLMSQLDRYPELQNDVAFLADYSSFNKNV
;
A
#
# COMPACT_ATOMS: atom_id res chain seq x y z
N THR A 1 -2.77 12.07 -3.85
CA THR A 1 -2.86 12.27 -2.40
C THR A 1 -1.87 13.33 -1.96
N ASN A 2 -2.33 14.33 -1.27
CA ASN A 2 -1.51 15.40 -0.72
C ASN A 2 -1.52 15.30 0.81
N ILE A 3 -0.42 14.85 1.38
CA ILE A 3 -0.28 14.61 2.82
C ILE A 3 -0.60 15.86 3.67
N ASN A 4 -0.24 17.03 3.16
CA ASN A 4 -0.43 18.29 3.89
C ASN A 4 -1.88 18.78 3.91
N SER A 5 -2.70 18.34 2.97
CA SER A 5 -4.09 18.79 2.82
C SER A 5 -5.13 17.71 3.03
N ASP A 6 -4.76 16.46 2.85
CA ASP A 6 -5.69 15.34 2.98
C ASP A 6 -5.99 15.04 4.45
N ARG A 7 -7.22 14.62 4.72
CA ARG A 7 -7.71 14.33 6.07
C ARG A 7 -8.20 12.89 6.14
N ILE A 8 -8.09 12.32 7.33
CA ILE A 8 -8.59 10.97 7.63
C ILE A 8 -10.10 10.99 7.74
N VAL A 9 -10.77 10.05 7.07
CA VAL A 9 -12.22 9.81 7.17
C VAL A 9 -12.54 8.50 7.90
N GLU A 10 -11.62 7.57 7.92
CA GLU A 10 -11.71 6.31 8.66
C GLU A 10 -10.31 5.86 9.06
N ILE A 11 -10.19 5.38 10.28
CA ILE A 11 -8.95 4.79 10.77
C ILE A 11 -9.26 3.41 11.39
N CYS A 12 -8.43 2.45 11.03
CA CYS A 12 -8.46 1.12 11.65
C CYS A 12 -7.05 0.71 12.04
N TYR A 13 -6.92 0.20 13.24
CA TYR A 13 -5.65 -0.40 13.69
C TYR A 13 -5.91 -1.69 14.46
N LEU A 14 -5.01 -2.62 14.25
CA LEU A 14 -4.92 -3.89 14.96
C LEU A 14 -3.71 -3.83 15.90
N LYS A 15 -3.97 -3.86 17.18
CA LYS A 15 -2.92 -3.89 18.21
C LYS A 15 -2.62 -5.33 18.56
N VAL A 16 -1.38 -5.74 18.34
CA VAL A 16 -0.90 -7.09 18.63
C VAL A 16 0.06 -7.02 19.80
N TYR A 17 -0.23 -7.78 20.83
CA TYR A 17 0.60 -7.84 22.06
C TYR A 17 1.69 -8.91 21.94
N PRO A 18 2.76 -8.83 22.72
CA PRO A 18 3.83 -9.84 22.70
C PRO A 18 3.37 -11.28 22.99
N ASN A 19 2.27 -11.44 23.74
CA ASN A 19 1.66 -12.76 24.00
C ASN A 19 0.78 -13.29 22.85
N GLY A 20 0.65 -12.53 21.75
CA GLY A 20 -0.18 -12.87 20.59
C GLY A 20 -1.63 -12.43 20.69
N ASN A 21 -2.05 -11.81 21.80
CA ASN A 21 -3.39 -11.23 21.88
C ASN A 21 -3.55 -10.06 20.91
N GLU A 22 -4.76 -9.86 20.42
CA GLU A 22 -5.10 -8.86 19.42
C GLU A 22 -6.28 -8.01 19.88
N GLU A 23 -6.21 -6.72 19.60
CA GLU A 23 -7.32 -5.78 19.75
C GLU A 23 -7.46 -4.97 18.47
N SER A 24 -8.64 -5.00 17.86
CA SER A 24 -8.96 -4.23 16.66
C SER A 24 -9.84 -3.04 17.02
N LYS A 25 -9.55 -1.89 16.43
CA LYS A 25 -10.36 -0.69 16.59
C LYS A 25 -10.53 0.01 15.25
N THR A 26 -11.78 0.28 14.90
CA THR A 26 -12.15 1.01 13.69
C THR A 26 -13.07 2.16 14.07
N MET A 27 -12.80 3.35 13.53
CA MET A 27 -13.65 4.50 13.73
C MET A 27 -13.70 5.38 12.49
N ARG A 28 -14.87 5.94 12.20
CA ARG A 28 -15.03 6.98 11.20
C ARG A 28 -14.81 8.34 11.82
N ILE A 29 -14.21 9.23 11.03
CA ILE A 29 -13.80 10.54 11.47
C ILE A 29 -14.36 11.60 10.53
N ASN A 30 -14.92 12.65 11.10
CA ASN A 30 -15.31 13.83 10.34
C ASN A 30 -14.05 14.61 9.96
N PRO A 31 -13.72 14.71 8.66
CA PRO A 31 -12.50 15.40 8.21
C PRO A 31 -12.62 16.92 8.26
N GLU A 32 -13.80 17.46 8.63
CA GLU A 32 -14.07 18.90 8.67
C GLU A 32 -13.89 19.61 7.31
N MET A 33 -14.02 18.84 6.23
CA MET A 33 -13.98 19.33 4.86
C MET A 33 -14.73 18.38 3.95
N PRO A 34 -15.18 18.81 2.77
CA PRO A 34 -15.83 17.94 1.81
C PRO A 34 -14.89 16.80 1.36
N ILE A 35 -15.44 15.59 1.24
CA ILE A 35 -14.70 14.45 0.68
C ILE A 35 -14.73 14.59 -0.84
N PRO A 36 -13.57 14.55 -1.53
CA PRO A 36 -13.54 14.53 -2.99
C PRO A 36 -14.36 13.36 -3.56
N ALA A 37 -15.11 13.62 -4.63
CA ALA A 37 -15.98 12.60 -5.23
C ALA A 37 -15.21 11.35 -5.67
N GLU A 38 -13.99 11.52 -6.16
CA GLU A 38 -13.12 10.41 -6.56
C GLU A 38 -12.77 9.52 -5.35
N ALA A 39 -12.51 10.13 -4.19
CA ALA A 39 -12.19 9.40 -2.98
C ALA A 39 -13.40 8.60 -2.49
N SER A 40 -14.58 9.23 -2.44
CA SER A 40 -15.83 8.55 -2.06
C SER A 40 -16.15 7.39 -2.99
N ALA A 41 -15.89 7.51 -4.28
CA ALA A 41 -16.07 6.43 -5.25
C ALA A 41 -15.18 5.21 -4.95
N VAL A 42 -13.99 5.43 -4.37
CA VAL A 42 -13.05 4.35 -4.01
C VAL A 42 -13.41 3.68 -2.70
N HIS A 43 -13.61 4.45 -1.62
CA HIS A 43 -13.79 3.89 -0.28
C HIS A 43 -15.25 3.80 0.18
N GLY A 44 -16.18 4.37 -0.58
CA GLY A 44 -17.62 4.28 -0.29
C GLY A 44 -18.09 5.11 0.90
N ILE A 45 -17.29 6.04 1.40
CA ILE A 45 -17.64 6.95 2.50
C ILE A 45 -17.97 8.30 1.90
N TYR A 46 -19.15 8.82 2.23
CA TYR A 46 -19.65 10.10 1.75
C TYR A 46 -19.84 11.09 2.90
N ASP A 47 -19.95 12.37 2.58
CA ASP A 47 -20.09 13.43 3.58
C ASP A 47 -21.20 13.17 4.59
N ALA A 48 -22.33 12.62 4.14
CA ALA A 48 -23.45 12.26 5.01
C ALA A 48 -23.10 11.17 6.04
N ASP A 49 -22.21 10.28 5.69
CA ASP A 49 -21.82 9.14 6.55
C ASP A 49 -20.97 9.58 7.74
N ILE A 50 -20.26 10.69 7.63
CA ILE A 50 -19.30 11.16 8.64
C ILE A 50 -19.71 12.50 9.29
N ALA A 51 -20.83 13.08 8.90
CA ALA A 51 -21.26 14.38 9.41
C ALA A 51 -21.42 14.40 10.94
N ASP A 52 -21.90 13.32 11.54
CA ASP A 52 -22.10 13.16 12.98
C ASP A 52 -20.96 12.40 13.67
N CYS A 53 -19.88 12.09 12.93
CA CYS A 53 -18.71 11.42 13.49
C CYS A 53 -17.80 12.42 14.21
N PRO A 54 -17.02 11.96 15.19
CA PRO A 54 -16.06 12.82 15.86
C PRO A 54 -14.97 13.29 14.91
N THR A 55 -14.43 14.46 15.18
CA THR A 55 -13.23 14.97 14.49
C THR A 55 -11.99 14.24 14.98
N PHE A 56 -10.90 14.29 14.20
CA PHE A 56 -9.65 13.70 14.65
C PHE A 56 -9.15 14.32 15.95
N LYS A 57 -9.32 15.62 16.10
CA LYS A 57 -8.95 16.34 17.35
C LYS A 57 -9.64 15.77 18.57
N GLU A 58 -10.91 15.38 18.47
CA GLU A 58 -11.68 14.81 19.57
C GLU A 58 -11.20 13.42 19.99
N VAL A 59 -10.69 12.61 19.04
CA VAL A 59 -10.25 11.23 19.28
C VAL A 59 -8.72 11.08 19.34
N ALA A 60 -7.98 12.12 19.03
CA ALA A 60 -6.53 12.08 18.91
C ALA A 60 -5.83 11.57 20.17
N ARG A 61 -6.23 12.04 21.34
CA ARG A 61 -5.65 11.60 22.61
C ARG A 61 -5.90 10.13 22.89
N ASN A 62 -7.09 9.65 22.59
CA ASN A 62 -7.44 8.23 22.74
C ASN A 62 -6.61 7.35 21.82
N ILE A 63 -6.44 7.76 20.57
CA ILE A 63 -5.60 7.05 19.61
C ILE A 63 -4.14 7.07 20.07
N ALA A 64 -3.63 8.21 20.52
CA ALA A 64 -2.27 8.33 21.04
C ALA A 64 -2.04 7.38 22.22
N ASN A 65 -2.99 7.29 23.14
CA ASN A 65 -2.91 6.37 24.29
C ASN A 65 -2.93 4.90 23.83
N ASP A 66 -3.77 4.55 22.86
CA ASP A 66 -3.86 3.18 22.35
C ASP A 66 -2.55 2.70 21.72
N ILE A 67 -1.83 3.60 21.04
CA ILE A 67 -0.56 3.28 20.35
C ILE A 67 0.68 3.60 21.20
N GLU A 68 0.51 4.03 22.43
CA GLU A 68 1.63 4.31 23.35
C GLU A 68 2.54 3.10 23.46
N GLY A 69 3.84 3.31 23.25
CA GLY A 69 4.85 2.25 23.34
C GLY A 69 4.78 1.20 22.21
N CYS A 70 3.96 1.42 21.20
CA CYS A 70 3.84 0.49 20.06
C CYS A 70 4.73 0.92 18.90
N ASP A 71 5.30 -0.05 18.22
CA ASP A 71 5.82 0.12 16.87
C ASP A 71 4.66 0.09 15.87
N LEU A 72 4.84 0.67 14.69
CA LEU A 72 3.78 0.79 13.70
C LEU A 72 4.12 0.01 12.43
N ALA A 73 3.14 -0.71 11.90
CA ALA A 73 3.28 -1.46 10.66
C ALA A 73 2.12 -1.14 9.70
N GLY A 74 2.38 -1.24 8.42
CA GLY A 74 1.38 -1.06 7.38
C GLY A 74 1.90 -1.42 6.00
N PHE A 75 1.07 -1.21 5.00
CA PHE A 75 1.42 -1.43 3.60
C PHE A 75 1.52 -0.09 2.88
N ASN A 76 2.69 0.26 2.37
CA ASN A 76 3.04 1.60 1.87
C ASN A 76 2.90 2.69 2.95
N SER A 77 3.00 2.29 4.20
CA SER A 77 2.75 3.14 5.35
C SER A 77 3.81 4.23 5.54
N ASN A 78 5.06 3.99 5.16
CA ASN A 78 6.12 4.99 5.27
C ASN A 78 5.86 6.22 4.39
N ARG A 79 5.16 6.04 3.27
CA ARG A 79 4.88 7.13 2.33
C ARG A 79 3.49 7.73 2.49
N PHE A 80 2.57 7.02 3.09
CA PHE A 80 1.17 7.45 3.18
C PHE A 80 0.63 7.48 4.61
N ASP A 81 0.37 6.31 5.21
CA ASP A 81 -0.35 6.23 6.49
C ASP A 81 0.36 6.99 7.61
N ILE A 82 1.66 6.80 7.75
CA ILE A 82 2.44 7.43 8.83
C ILE A 82 2.53 8.95 8.65
N PRO A 83 2.87 9.50 7.48
CA PRO A 83 2.88 10.95 7.28
C PRO A 83 1.50 11.59 7.47
N VAL A 84 0.43 10.97 6.98
CA VAL A 84 -0.94 11.48 7.15
C VAL A 84 -1.34 11.48 8.62
N LEU A 85 -1.04 10.40 9.34
CA LEU A 85 -1.32 10.30 10.78
C LEU A 85 -0.53 11.34 11.57
N ALA A 86 0.74 11.54 11.27
CA ALA A 86 1.58 12.55 11.90
C ALA A 86 1.02 13.97 11.70
N GLU A 87 0.57 14.30 10.50
CA GLU A 87 -0.07 15.59 10.21
C GLU A 87 -1.39 15.78 10.98
N GLU A 88 -2.20 14.74 11.09
CA GLU A 88 -3.44 14.79 11.88
C GLU A 88 -3.14 15.05 13.36
N PHE A 89 -2.17 14.38 13.94
CA PHE A 89 -1.76 14.63 15.33
C PHE A 89 -1.20 16.05 15.53
N LEU A 90 -0.43 16.51 14.56
CA LEU A 90 0.12 17.88 14.58
C LEU A 90 -1.01 18.92 14.60
N ARG A 91 -2.02 18.78 13.73
CA ARG A 91 -3.19 19.67 13.69
C ARG A 91 -4.02 19.59 14.97
N ALA A 92 -4.10 18.41 15.56
CA ALA A 92 -4.84 18.19 16.80
C ALA A 92 -4.12 18.75 18.04
N GLY A 93 -2.84 19.13 17.91
CA GLY A 93 -2.03 19.61 19.01
C GLY A 93 -1.68 18.50 20.01
N VAL A 94 -1.70 17.25 19.59
CA VAL A 94 -1.30 16.09 20.40
C VAL A 94 0.07 15.63 19.94
N ASP A 95 1.03 15.72 20.85
CA ASP A 95 2.39 15.28 20.60
C ASP A 95 2.48 13.76 20.76
N ILE A 96 2.96 13.11 19.72
CA ILE A 96 3.31 11.69 19.75
C ILE A 96 4.77 11.55 19.37
N ASP A 97 5.52 10.80 20.16
CA ASP A 97 6.94 10.58 19.89
C ASP A 97 7.08 9.52 18.77
N MET A 98 7.35 9.99 17.55
CA MET A 98 7.65 9.12 16.42
C MET A 98 9.12 8.69 16.37
N SER A 99 10.01 9.37 17.08
CA SER A 99 11.46 9.13 17.01
C SER A 99 11.90 7.82 17.67
N ARG A 100 11.15 7.35 18.66
CA ARG A 100 11.43 6.10 19.37
C ARG A 100 10.70 4.90 18.84
N ARG A 101 9.80 5.10 17.85
CA ARG A 101 9.04 4.03 17.24
C ARG A 101 9.79 3.41 16.08
N LYS A 102 9.62 2.12 15.90
CA LYS A 102 10.04 1.44 14.70
C LYS A 102 8.87 1.36 13.74
N PHE A 103 9.16 1.43 12.44
CA PHE A 103 8.16 1.38 11.38
C PHE A 103 8.45 0.19 10.48
N VAL A 104 7.46 -0.66 10.28
CA VAL A 104 7.57 -1.81 9.39
C VAL A 104 6.64 -1.58 8.20
N ASP A 105 7.21 -1.35 7.03
CA ASP A 105 6.46 -1.23 5.79
C ASP A 105 6.51 -2.56 5.03
N VAL A 106 5.38 -3.25 5.05
CA VAL A 106 5.24 -4.58 4.43
C VAL A 106 5.42 -4.52 2.92
N GLN A 107 5.05 -3.41 2.27
CA GLN A 107 5.29 -3.23 0.83
C GLN A 107 6.78 -3.16 0.52
N VAL A 108 7.57 -2.50 1.35
CA VAL A 108 9.03 -2.42 1.17
C VAL A 108 9.66 -3.81 1.32
N ILE A 109 9.23 -4.58 2.31
CA ILE A 109 9.68 -5.97 2.48
C ILE A 109 9.32 -6.78 1.23
N PHE A 110 8.07 -6.68 0.78
CA PHE A 110 7.60 -7.37 -0.43
C PHE A 110 8.47 -7.04 -1.66
N HIS A 111 8.72 -5.75 -1.90
CA HIS A 111 9.53 -5.31 -3.05
C HIS A 111 11.01 -5.71 -2.95
N LYS A 112 11.54 -5.86 -1.74
CA LYS A 112 12.91 -6.35 -1.54
C LYS A 112 13.03 -7.86 -1.72
N MET A 113 12.03 -8.59 -1.28
CA MET A 113 12.01 -10.06 -1.37
C MET A 113 11.59 -10.55 -2.75
N GLU A 114 10.64 -9.85 -3.38
CA GLU A 114 10.10 -10.15 -4.71
C GLU A 114 10.54 -9.07 -5.70
N GLN A 115 11.80 -9.12 -6.10
CA GLN A 115 12.37 -8.15 -7.03
C GLN A 115 11.75 -8.29 -8.43
N ARG A 116 11.53 -7.16 -9.10
CA ARG A 116 11.00 -7.10 -10.48
C ARG A 116 12.14 -7.11 -11.49
N THR A 117 13.00 -8.12 -11.41
CA THR A 117 14.10 -8.36 -12.33
C THR A 117 13.79 -9.54 -13.24
N LEU A 118 14.52 -9.66 -14.36
CA LEU A 118 14.37 -10.81 -15.25
C LEU A 118 14.70 -12.13 -14.52
N SER A 119 15.72 -12.14 -13.66
CA SER A 119 16.08 -13.32 -12.86
C SER A 119 14.93 -13.74 -11.93
N ALA A 120 14.28 -12.78 -11.28
CA ALA A 120 13.12 -13.05 -10.43
C ALA A 120 11.91 -13.55 -11.24
N ALA A 121 11.63 -12.93 -12.40
CA ALA A 121 10.57 -13.35 -13.29
C ALA A 121 10.81 -14.76 -13.83
N TYR A 122 12.04 -15.06 -14.23
CA TYR A 122 12.42 -16.38 -14.73
C TYR A 122 12.23 -17.46 -13.67
N LYS A 123 12.64 -17.18 -12.43
CA LYS A 123 12.40 -18.06 -11.30
C LYS A 123 10.90 -18.27 -11.04
N PHE A 124 10.14 -17.19 -11.02
CA PHE A 124 8.70 -17.23 -10.71
C PHE A 124 7.89 -17.95 -11.79
N TYR A 125 8.10 -17.62 -13.06
CA TYR A 125 7.30 -18.19 -14.16
C TYR A 125 7.82 -19.54 -14.64
N CYS A 126 9.11 -19.73 -14.70
CA CYS A 126 9.74 -20.92 -15.29
C CYS A 126 10.32 -21.89 -14.26
N GLY A 127 10.43 -21.47 -13.00
CA GLY A 127 11.01 -22.31 -11.94
C GLY A 127 12.52 -22.53 -12.09
N LYS A 128 13.19 -21.72 -12.91
CA LYS A 128 14.61 -21.88 -13.25
C LYS A 128 15.42 -20.69 -12.73
N ASN A 129 16.69 -20.94 -12.44
CA ASN A 129 17.65 -19.86 -12.18
C ASN A 129 18.23 -19.36 -13.50
N LEU A 130 18.40 -18.04 -13.63
CA LEU A 130 19.05 -17.43 -14.78
C LEU A 130 20.56 -17.55 -14.61
N GLU A 131 21.15 -18.50 -15.32
CA GLU A 131 22.59 -18.66 -15.43
C GLU A 131 23.12 -17.68 -16.50
N ASP A 132 24.36 -17.26 -16.34
CA ASP A 132 24.97 -16.26 -17.25
C ASP A 132 24.13 -14.97 -17.42
N ALA A 133 23.44 -14.56 -16.35
CA ALA A 133 22.73 -13.29 -16.32
C ALA A 133 23.61 -12.15 -16.83
N HIS A 134 23.01 -11.22 -17.59
CA HIS A 134 23.65 -10.10 -18.27
C HIS A 134 24.39 -10.46 -19.56
N THR A 135 24.34 -11.70 -20.03
CA THR A 135 24.65 -11.97 -21.43
C THR A 135 23.40 -11.73 -22.29
N ALA A 136 23.58 -11.15 -23.47
CA ALA A 136 22.45 -10.81 -24.34
C ALA A 136 21.64 -12.05 -24.76
N GLU A 137 22.32 -13.15 -25.03
CA GLU A 137 21.65 -14.40 -25.43
C GLU A 137 20.82 -15.01 -24.30
N ALA A 138 21.41 -15.14 -23.08
CA ALA A 138 20.73 -15.72 -21.94
C ALA A 138 19.50 -14.88 -21.55
N ASP A 139 19.65 -13.56 -21.51
CA ASP A 139 18.58 -12.64 -21.16
C ASP A 139 17.44 -12.66 -22.21
N THR A 140 17.78 -12.70 -23.48
CA THR A 140 16.79 -12.79 -24.57
C THR A 140 16.02 -14.10 -24.52
N ARG A 141 16.70 -15.22 -24.33
CA ARG A 141 16.06 -16.54 -24.23
C ARG A 141 15.16 -16.64 -22.99
N ALA A 142 15.64 -16.18 -21.86
CA ALA A 142 14.85 -16.14 -20.63
C ALA A 142 13.59 -15.27 -20.79
N THR A 143 13.71 -14.12 -21.45
CA THR A 143 12.57 -13.24 -21.74
C THR A 143 11.51 -13.96 -22.57
N TYR A 144 11.91 -14.69 -23.59
CA TYR A 144 10.98 -15.48 -24.41
C TYR A 144 10.30 -16.57 -23.57
N GLU A 145 11.05 -17.31 -22.76
CA GLU A 145 10.47 -18.37 -21.92
C GLU A 145 9.49 -17.80 -20.89
N VAL A 146 9.79 -16.62 -20.32
CA VAL A 146 8.87 -15.91 -19.42
C VAL A 146 7.58 -15.54 -20.15
N LEU A 147 7.66 -14.99 -21.35
CA LEU A 147 6.47 -14.66 -22.14
C LEU A 147 5.60 -15.89 -22.43
N MET A 148 6.22 -16.99 -22.83
CA MET A 148 5.49 -18.26 -23.08
C MET A 148 4.79 -18.76 -21.81
N SER A 149 5.45 -18.68 -20.67
CA SER A 149 4.88 -19.06 -19.37
C SER A 149 3.74 -18.14 -18.95
N GLN A 150 3.84 -16.84 -19.24
CA GLN A 150 2.76 -15.89 -18.99
C GLN A 150 1.52 -16.19 -19.82
N LEU A 151 1.69 -16.48 -21.11
CA LEU A 151 0.60 -16.86 -22.02
C LEU A 151 -0.08 -18.15 -21.58
N ASP A 152 0.68 -19.11 -21.07
CA ASP A 152 0.15 -20.37 -20.56
C ASP A 152 -0.59 -20.18 -19.21
N ARG A 153 -0.08 -19.32 -18.36
CA ARG A 153 -0.60 -19.10 -17.01
C ARG A 153 -1.83 -18.21 -16.94
N TYR A 154 -1.90 -17.19 -17.80
CA TYR A 154 -2.96 -16.19 -17.76
C TYR A 154 -3.93 -16.33 -18.94
N PRO A 155 -5.13 -16.90 -18.72
CA PRO A 155 -6.13 -17.05 -19.78
C PRO A 155 -6.58 -15.73 -20.41
N GLU A 156 -6.50 -14.63 -19.67
CA GLU A 156 -6.85 -13.29 -20.13
C GLU A 156 -5.85 -12.70 -21.13
N LEU A 157 -4.64 -13.24 -21.20
CA LEU A 157 -3.66 -12.85 -22.22
C LEU A 157 -3.91 -13.59 -23.52
N GLN A 158 -4.12 -12.84 -24.60
CA GLN A 158 -4.26 -13.41 -25.93
C GLN A 158 -2.88 -13.59 -26.57
N ASN A 159 -2.68 -14.74 -27.21
CA ASN A 159 -1.46 -15.00 -28.00
C ASN A 159 -1.52 -14.27 -29.34
N ASP A 160 -1.52 -12.96 -29.28
CA ASP A 160 -1.58 -12.04 -30.41
C ASP A 160 -0.67 -10.84 -30.14
N VAL A 161 0.21 -10.54 -31.06
CA VAL A 161 1.22 -9.48 -30.91
C VAL A 161 0.57 -8.11 -30.72
N ALA A 162 -0.50 -7.82 -31.45
CA ALA A 162 -1.20 -6.54 -31.34
C ALA A 162 -1.84 -6.39 -29.96
N PHE A 163 -2.48 -7.44 -29.45
CA PHE A 163 -3.04 -7.45 -28.09
C PHE A 163 -1.94 -7.26 -27.03
N LEU A 164 -0.87 -8.02 -27.12
CA LEU A 164 0.22 -7.97 -26.13
C LEU A 164 0.95 -6.62 -26.15
N ALA A 165 1.16 -6.05 -27.33
CA ALA A 165 1.75 -4.73 -27.48
C ALA A 165 0.90 -3.64 -26.80
N ASP A 166 -0.42 -3.70 -27.02
CA ASP A 166 -1.38 -2.78 -26.41
C ASP A 166 -1.45 -2.97 -24.89
N TYR A 167 -1.55 -4.21 -24.43
CA TYR A 167 -1.62 -4.57 -23.02
C TYR A 167 -0.37 -4.15 -22.24
N SER A 168 0.83 -4.24 -22.83
CA SER A 168 2.10 -3.89 -22.23
C SER A 168 2.50 -2.42 -22.40
N SER A 169 1.65 -1.61 -23.02
CA SER A 169 1.92 -0.18 -23.26
C SER A 169 1.80 0.64 -21.98
N PHE A 170 2.74 1.55 -21.73
CA PHE A 170 2.72 2.46 -20.59
C PHE A 170 1.63 3.54 -20.65
N ASN A 171 1.04 3.78 -21.82
CA ASN A 171 0.15 4.92 -22.06
C ASN A 171 -1.34 4.63 -21.90
N LYS A 172 -1.73 3.49 -21.35
CA LYS A 172 -3.14 3.14 -21.15
C LYS A 172 -3.42 2.78 -19.68
N ASN A 173 -3.10 3.68 -18.78
CA ASN A 173 -3.70 3.69 -17.46
C ASN A 173 -4.31 5.06 -17.23
N VAL A 174 -5.54 5.16 -17.61
CA VAL A 174 -6.48 6.14 -17.09
C VAL A 174 -7.54 5.38 -16.32
#